data_9ec9eefd2656ad3b8ba15d81f45285d9
#
_entry.id   9ec9eefd2656ad3b8ba15d81f45285d9
#
_cell.length_a   1.000
_cell.length_b   1.000
_cell.length_c   1.000
_cell.angle_alpha   90.00
_cell.angle_beta   90.00
_cell.angle_gamma   90.00
#
_symmetry.space_group_name_H-M   'P 1'
#
loop_
_entity.id
_entity.type
_entity.pdbx_description
1 polymer ?
#
loop_
_entity_poly.entity_id
_entity_poly.type
_entity_poly.pdbx_seq_one_letter_code
_entity_poly.pdbx_strand_id
1 'polypeptide(L)'
;GAYDLWDLGEFDQKGTVRTKYGTKQELIEAIEELHKYNINVYLDAVLNHKGGADETENFLAIEVDPEDRTVEISEPFEIEGWTKFTFPGRNDKYSAFKWNYNLFDGIDFDNRTGKNGIYKIVGENKDWDEGVDSELGNYDYLMNADIDFSHPEVREEVIRWGKWVVNELKIDGFRMDAVKHIKDEFIAEFLTQVRAAYGEKFYSVGEYWRNDLEKLKEYLDNVGYKTDLFDVGLHFNMYDASKKKKDYDLREIFEHTIVAENPMEAVTFVDNHASPKGSALESEIESWFIPHAYAIILLSEKGYPCLFYGDYYGVGDNKSPHGWVIDKLLYVRRNNAYGEQINYFD
;
A
#
# COMPACT_ATOMS: atom_id res chain seq x y z
N GLY A 1 -9.14 7.31 5.32
CA GLY A 1 -8.13 7.99 4.52
C GLY A 1 -7.04 8.63 5.37
N ALA A 2 -6.05 9.25 4.76
CA ALA A 2 -4.87 9.79 5.46
C ALA A 2 -5.18 10.82 6.56
N TYR A 3 -6.30 11.52 6.49
CA TYR A 3 -6.73 12.43 7.56
C TYR A 3 -7.31 11.67 8.75
N ASP A 4 -8.40 10.91 8.56
CA ASP A 4 -9.09 10.20 9.64
C ASP A 4 -9.44 8.78 9.19
N LEU A 5 -8.83 7.79 9.81
CA LEU A 5 -9.09 6.37 9.53
C LEU A 5 -10.52 5.95 9.92
N TRP A 6 -11.11 6.64 10.91
CA TRP A 6 -12.44 6.33 11.43
C TRP A 6 -13.59 6.97 10.63
N ASP A 7 -13.25 7.82 9.65
CA ASP A 7 -14.24 8.44 8.77
C ASP A 7 -14.29 7.73 7.41
N LEU A 8 -15.40 7.06 7.17
CA LEU A 8 -15.70 6.35 5.93
C LEU A 8 -16.65 7.16 5.01
N GLY A 9 -16.76 8.47 5.20
CA GLY A 9 -17.73 9.32 4.51
C GLY A 9 -19.03 9.46 5.29
N GLU A 10 -18.93 9.67 6.61
CA GLU A 10 -20.05 9.82 7.54
C GLU A 10 -20.08 11.20 8.21
N PHE A 11 -18.92 11.85 8.36
CA PHE A 11 -18.79 13.09 9.13
C PHE A 11 -18.48 14.27 8.23
N ASP A 12 -19.02 15.46 8.58
CA ASP A 12 -18.62 16.70 7.89
C ASP A 12 -17.21 17.10 8.33
N GLN A 13 -16.23 16.67 7.56
CA GLN A 13 -14.81 16.93 7.79
C GLN A 13 -14.16 17.41 6.49
N LYS A 14 -13.27 18.41 6.60
CA LYS A 14 -12.59 19.01 5.45
C LYS A 14 -13.54 19.53 4.35
N GLY A 15 -14.74 19.97 4.77
CA GLY A 15 -15.73 20.61 3.89
C GLY A 15 -16.64 19.65 3.12
N THR A 16 -16.65 18.37 3.47
CA THR A 16 -17.56 17.39 2.87
C THR A 16 -17.88 16.25 3.81
N VAL A 17 -19.07 15.66 3.69
CA VAL A 17 -19.44 14.42 4.38
C VAL A 17 -18.99 13.22 3.56
N ARG A 18 -19.30 13.22 2.25
CA ARG A 18 -18.94 12.08 1.38
C ARG A 18 -17.47 12.12 0.98
N THR A 19 -16.88 10.95 0.82
CA THR A 19 -15.55 10.82 0.18
C THR A 19 -15.66 11.05 -1.34
N LYS A 20 -14.52 11.10 -2.03
CA LYS A 20 -14.49 11.15 -3.51
C LYS A 20 -15.33 10.02 -4.14
N TYR A 21 -15.39 8.85 -3.50
CA TYR A 21 -16.04 7.65 -4.04
C TYR A 21 -17.45 7.41 -3.51
N GLY A 22 -17.85 8.07 -2.43
CA GLY A 22 -19.19 7.91 -1.88
C GLY A 22 -19.27 8.18 -0.38
N THR A 23 -20.45 7.90 0.15
CA THR A 23 -20.73 7.90 1.60
C THR A 23 -20.45 6.52 2.19
N LYS A 24 -20.36 6.44 3.51
CA LYS A 24 -20.25 5.17 4.24
C LYS A 24 -21.39 4.21 3.90
N GLN A 25 -22.62 4.72 3.78
CA GLN A 25 -23.79 3.89 3.45
C GLN A 25 -23.68 3.30 2.04
N GLU A 26 -23.26 4.10 1.05
CA GLU A 26 -23.02 3.62 -0.32
C GLU A 26 -21.89 2.56 -0.36
N LEU A 27 -20.85 2.71 0.48
CA LEU A 27 -19.79 1.71 0.60
C LEU A 27 -20.31 0.38 1.16
N ILE A 28 -21.10 0.43 2.23
CA ILE A 28 -21.74 -0.78 2.83
C ILE A 28 -22.61 -1.47 1.80
N GLU A 29 -23.47 -0.74 1.11
CA GLU A 29 -24.37 -1.29 0.07
C GLU A 29 -23.57 -1.93 -1.07
N ALA A 30 -22.47 -1.33 -1.49
CA ALA A 30 -21.60 -1.89 -2.52
C ALA A 30 -20.94 -3.21 -2.06
N ILE A 31 -20.46 -3.28 -0.82
CA ILE A 31 -19.88 -4.50 -0.24
C ILE A 31 -20.94 -5.61 -0.15
N GLU A 32 -22.12 -5.29 0.37
CA GLU A 32 -23.23 -6.25 0.44
C GLU A 32 -23.65 -6.78 -0.93
N GLU A 33 -23.64 -5.92 -1.95
CA GLU A 33 -23.95 -6.35 -3.32
C GLU A 33 -22.88 -7.29 -3.88
N LEU A 34 -21.60 -6.99 -3.69
CA LEU A 34 -20.49 -7.85 -4.13
C LEU A 34 -20.54 -9.23 -3.44
N HIS A 35 -20.85 -9.28 -2.16
CA HIS A 35 -21.00 -10.53 -1.42
C HIS A 35 -22.11 -11.44 -1.98
N LYS A 36 -23.20 -10.88 -2.53
CA LYS A 36 -24.26 -11.70 -3.19
C LYS A 36 -23.74 -12.48 -4.39
N TYR A 37 -22.68 -11.99 -5.01
CA TYR A 37 -22.00 -12.66 -6.12
C TYR A 37 -20.77 -13.48 -5.70
N ASN A 38 -20.57 -13.71 -4.40
CA ASN A 38 -19.40 -14.37 -3.81
C ASN A 38 -18.08 -13.69 -4.19
N ILE A 39 -18.09 -12.36 -4.24
CA ILE A 39 -16.89 -11.53 -4.46
C ILE A 39 -16.45 -11.00 -3.10
N ASN A 40 -15.27 -11.37 -2.66
CA ASN A 40 -14.63 -10.83 -1.47
C ASN A 40 -14.18 -9.39 -1.67
N VAL A 41 -14.22 -8.60 -0.61
CA VAL A 41 -13.84 -7.18 -0.65
C VAL A 41 -12.65 -6.93 0.27
N TYR A 42 -11.58 -6.35 -0.26
CA TYR A 42 -10.40 -5.97 0.51
C TYR A 42 -10.32 -4.45 0.60
N LEU A 43 -10.11 -3.95 1.81
CA LEU A 43 -9.94 -2.52 2.06
C LEU A 43 -8.47 -2.14 1.89
N ASP A 44 -8.25 -1.03 1.20
CA ASP A 44 -6.92 -0.40 1.10
C ASP A 44 -6.59 0.31 2.43
N ALA A 45 -5.68 -0.26 3.19
CA ALA A 45 -5.24 0.23 4.50
C ALA A 45 -3.98 1.06 4.35
N VAL A 46 -4.14 2.38 4.25
CA VAL A 46 -3.06 3.37 4.18
C VAL A 46 -2.72 3.79 5.61
N LEU A 47 -1.69 3.18 6.18
CA LEU A 47 -1.35 3.30 7.61
C LEU A 47 -0.07 4.07 7.87
N ASN A 48 0.84 4.18 6.89
CA ASN A 48 2.17 4.76 7.10
C ASN A 48 2.14 6.21 7.57
N HIS A 49 1.26 7.02 7.05
CA HIS A 49 1.30 8.46 7.24
C HIS A 49 -0.07 9.10 7.41
N LYS A 50 -0.08 10.31 7.95
CA LYS A 50 -1.28 11.15 8.05
C LYS A 50 -1.09 12.48 7.36
N GLY A 51 -2.15 12.96 6.69
CA GLY A 51 -2.15 14.25 6.00
C GLY A 51 -3.38 15.09 6.33
N GLY A 52 -3.27 16.42 6.17
CA GLY A 52 -4.36 17.34 6.39
C GLY A 52 -4.71 17.60 7.86
N ALA A 53 -3.71 17.73 8.73
CA ALA A 53 -3.89 18.08 10.13
C ALA A 53 -4.80 19.30 10.34
N ASP A 54 -5.40 19.42 11.51
CA ASP A 54 -6.31 20.53 11.86
C ASP A 54 -5.56 21.77 12.29
N GLU A 55 -4.44 21.60 12.96
CA GLU A 55 -3.60 22.69 13.48
C GLU A 55 -2.10 22.32 13.35
N THR A 56 -1.26 23.35 13.41
CA THR A 56 0.19 23.20 13.52
C THR A 56 0.62 23.09 14.98
N GLU A 57 1.82 22.55 15.20
CA GLU A 57 2.51 22.47 16.49
C GLU A 57 3.97 22.89 16.32
N ASN A 58 4.58 23.43 17.38
CA ASN A 58 6.00 23.72 17.42
C ASN A 58 6.74 22.60 18.15
N PHE A 59 7.80 22.08 17.53
CA PHE A 59 8.64 21.05 18.12
C PHE A 59 10.06 21.11 17.51
N LEU A 60 11.00 20.40 18.14
CA LEU A 60 12.36 20.27 17.63
C LEU A 60 12.42 19.18 16.57
N ALA A 61 13.13 19.46 15.49
CA ALA A 61 13.44 18.49 14.44
C ALA A 61 14.86 18.67 13.93
N ILE A 62 15.36 17.64 13.25
CA ILE A 62 16.63 17.62 12.51
C ILE A 62 16.31 17.40 11.07
N GLU A 63 16.88 18.20 10.16
CA GLU A 63 16.79 17.93 8.73
C GLU A 63 17.78 16.82 8.38
N VAL A 64 17.31 15.82 7.61
CA VAL A 64 18.13 14.69 7.17
C VAL A 64 18.33 14.73 5.65
N ASP A 65 19.38 14.05 5.18
CA ASP A 65 19.66 13.93 3.76
C ASP A 65 18.58 13.08 3.07
N PRO A 66 17.96 13.55 1.97
CA PRO A 66 16.94 12.79 1.26
C PRO A 66 17.44 11.50 0.61
N GLU A 67 18.76 11.40 0.30
CA GLU A 67 19.37 10.23 -0.33
C GLU A 67 19.94 9.23 0.70
N ASP A 68 20.16 9.67 1.94
CA ASP A 68 20.55 8.82 3.08
C ASP A 68 19.97 9.39 4.38
N ARG A 69 18.82 8.91 4.81
CA ARG A 69 18.05 9.42 5.94
C ARG A 69 18.66 9.18 7.30
N THR A 70 19.74 8.40 7.35
CA THR A 70 20.57 8.25 8.56
C THR A 70 21.57 9.40 8.74
N VAL A 71 21.75 10.24 7.71
CA VAL A 71 22.65 11.39 7.74
C VAL A 71 21.88 12.65 8.12
N GLU A 72 22.16 13.17 9.31
CA GLU A 72 21.66 14.46 9.79
C GLU A 72 22.45 15.60 9.15
N ILE A 73 21.74 16.53 8.48
CA ILE A 73 22.34 17.66 7.76
C ILE A 73 22.13 19.00 8.48
N SER A 74 21.47 18.99 9.63
CA SER A 74 21.34 20.16 10.52
C SER A 74 21.53 19.77 11.98
N GLU A 75 21.82 20.75 12.83
CA GLU A 75 21.59 20.64 14.27
C GLU A 75 20.08 20.68 14.56
N PRO A 76 19.60 20.20 15.72
CA PRO A 76 18.22 20.33 16.12
C PRO A 76 17.75 21.80 16.13
N PHE A 77 16.63 22.08 15.49
CA PHE A 77 16.01 23.40 15.48
C PHE A 77 14.49 23.32 15.59
N GLU A 78 13.87 24.40 16.01
CA GLU A 78 12.42 24.46 16.16
C GLU A 78 11.74 24.69 14.81
N ILE A 79 10.82 23.81 14.46
CA ILE A 79 9.95 23.92 13.29
C ILE A 79 8.50 24.04 13.70
N GLU A 80 7.62 24.42 12.76
CA GLU A 80 6.17 24.41 12.90
C GLU A 80 5.59 23.40 11.92
N GLY A 81 5.09 22.26 12.42
CA GLY A 81 4.59 21.17 11.61
C GLY A 81 3.09 20.94 11.72
N TRP A 82 2.48 20.44 10.64
CA TRP A 82 1.07 20.05 10.59
C TRP A 82 0.87 18.65 11.17
N THR A 83 0.80 18.55 12.49
CA THR A 83 0.78 17.28 13.24
C THR A 83 -0.38 17.11 14.21
N LYS A 84 -1.19 18.17 14.42
CA LYS A 84 -2.32 18.11 15.35
C LYS A 84 -3.62 17.74 14.65
N PHE A 85 -4.13 16.53 14.94
CA PHE A 85 -5.38 16.02 14.41
C PHE A 85 -6.39 15.87 15.53
N THR A 86 -7.46 16.66 15.50
CA THR A 86 -8.49 16.75 16.54
C THR A 86 -9.85 16.20 16.11
N PHE A 87 -10.05 16.01 14.79
CA PHE A 87 -11.26 15.45 14.19
C PHE A 87 -12.57 16.08 14.69
N PRO A 88 -12.72 17.42 14.57
CA PRO A 88 -13.85 18.11 15.17
C PRO A 88 -15.21 17.68 14.59
N GLY A 89 -15.28 17.35 13.28
CA GLY A 89 -16.51 16.89 12.65
C GLY A 89 -16.98 15.52 13.13
N ARG A 90 -16.04 14.63 13.53
CA ARG A 90 -16.36 13.32 14.08
C ARG A 90 -16.78 13.35 15.55
N ASN A 91 -16.35 14.34 16.30
CA ASN A 91 -16.73 14.57 17.70
C ASN A 91 -16.62 13.30 18.57
N ASP A 92 -15.45 12.68 18.55
CA ASP A 92 -15.06 11.49 19.30
C ASP A 92 -15.89 10.21 19.02
N LYS A 93 -16.79 10.21 18.06
CA LYS A 93 -17.49 8.99 17.65
C LYS A 93 -16.48 7.96 17.16
N TYR A 94 -16.61 6.72 17.60
CA TYR A 94 -15.74 5.55 17.39
C TYR A 94 -14.38 5.61 18.09
N SER A 95 -13.72 6.79 18.16
CA SER A 95 -12.44 6.99 18.84
C SER A 95 -12.31 8.41 19.37
N ALA A 96 -11.89 8.55 20.62
CA ALA A 96 -11.50 9.82 21.23
C ALA A 96 -10.00 10.14 21.06
N PHE A 97 -9.24 9.27 20.40
CA PHE A 97 -7.80 9.43 20.20
C PHE A 97 -7.50 10.66 19.34
N LYS A 98 -6.52 11.46 19.76
CA LYS A 98 -6.04 12.64 19.05
C LYS A 98 -4.57 12.49 18.74
N TRP A 99 -4.17 12.96 17.58
CA TRP A 99 -2.78 12.90 17.16
C TRP A 99 -2.09 14.24 17.43
N ASN A 100 -0.85 14.15 17.78
CA ASN A 100 0.07 15.28 18.00
C ASN A 100 1.48 14.88 17.57
N TYR A 101 2.41 15.84 17.52
CA TYR A 101 3.78 15.59 17.01
C TYR A 101 4.52 14.44 17.69
N ASN A 102 4.21 14.09 18.97
CA ASN A 102 4.87 12.98 19.66
C ASN A 102 4.51 11.60 19.09
N LEU A 103 3.51 11.50 18.25
CA LEU A 103 3.01 10.25 17.66
C LEU A 103 3.51 10.05 16.22
N PHE A 104 4.47 10.88 15.80
CA PHE A 104 5.07 10.85 14.48
C PHE A 104 6.60 10.87 14.57
N ASP A 105 7.27 10.27 13.60
CA ASP A 105 8.73 10.24 13.48
C ASP A 105 9.28 11.36 12.62
N GLY A 106 8.53 11.78 11.59
CA GLY A 106 8.98 12.82 10.68
C GLY A 106 7.86 13.55 9.97
N ILE A 107 8.24 14.67 9.35
CA ILE A 107 7.35 15.46 8.46
C ILE A 107 8.15 16.02 7.28
N ASP A 108 7.45 16.53 6.26
CA ASP A 108 8.05 17.05 5.01
C ASP A 108 7.99 18.56 4.83
N PHE A 109 7.41 19.29 5.77
CA PHE A 109 7.18 20.72 5.61
C PHE A 109 7.29 21.51 6.92
N ASP A 110 8.15 22.54 6.93
CA ASP A 110 8.19 23.52 7.99
C ASP A 110 7.31 24.73 7.63
N ASN A 111 6.18 24.88 8.29
CA ASN A 111 5.22 25.95 8.06
C ASN A 111 5.77 27.35 8.43
N ARG A 112 6.73 27.42 9.36
CA ARG A 112 7.36 28.69 9.79
C ARG A 112 8.19 29.30 8.68
N THR A 113 8.95 28.47 7.95
CA THR A 113 9.84 28.91 6.87
C THR A 113 9.26 28.71 5.48
N GLY A 114 8.21 27.91 5.34
CA GLY A 114 7.61 27.52 4.08
C GLY A 114 8.50 26.57 3.24
N LYS A 115 9.40 25.84 3.88
CA LYS A 115 10.35 24.95 3.19
C LYS A 115 9.92 23.49 3.29
N ASN A 116 10.08 22.78 2.17
CA ASN A 116 10.06 21.33 2.14
C ASN A 116 11.43 20.77 2.51
N GLY A 117 11.44 19.64 3.19
CA GLY A 117 12.62 18.88 3.59
C GLY A 117 12.18 17.56 4.20
N ILE A 118 13.08 16.75 4.71
CA ILE A 118 12.74 15.60 5.54
C ILE A 118 13.21 15.95 6.95
N TYR A 119 12.24 16.18 7.84
CA TYR A 119 12.47 16.64 9.19
C TYR A 119 12.16 15.51 10.18
N LYS A 120 13.23 14.88 10.71
CA LYS A 120 13.12 13.89 11.79
C LYS A 120 12.76 14.59 13.10
N ILE A 121 11.69 14.16 13.75
CA ILE A 121 11.23 14.75 15.02
C ILE A 121 12.15 14.35 16.15
N VAL A 122 12.56 15.31 16.96
CA VAL A 122 13.44 15.10 18.11
C VAL A 122 12.63 15.04 19.40
N GLY A 123 12.84 14.01 20.20
CA GLY A 123 12.14 13.79 21.47
C GLY A 123 12.71 12.60 22.24
N GLU A 124 12.14 12.35 23.42
CA GLU A 124 12.49 11.18 24.21
C GLU A 124 11.99 9.91 23.52
N ASN A 125 12.88 8.95 23.26
CA ASN A 125 12.65 7.71 22.52
C ASN A 125 12.16 7.93 21.08
N LYS A 126 12.59 9.03 20.44
CA LYS A 126 12.28 9.35 19.03
C LYS A 126 13.47 9.05 18.13
N ASP A 127 13.26 8.25 17.14
CA ASP A 127 14.13 8.00 15.97
C ASP A 127 13.27 7.38 14.87
N TRP A 128 13.83 7.23 13.68
CA TRP A 128 13.18 6.43 12.63
C TRP A 128 12.89 5.01 13.14
N ASP A 129 11.74 4.45 12.77
CA ASP A 129 11.42 3.07 13.09
C ASP A 129 12.47 2.11 12.51
N GLU A 130 12.86 1.11 13.29
CA GLU A 130 13.63 -0.04 12.86
C GLU A 130 12.70 -1.13 12.31
N GLY A 131 13.22 -2.04 11.47
CA GLY A 131 12.40 -3.09 10.86
C GLY A 131 11.61 -2.61 9.65
N VAL A 132 12.14 -1.59 8.98
CA VAL A 132 11.71 -1.03 7.69
C VAL A 132 12.76 -1.33 6.62
N ASP A 133 12.48 -1.00 5.35
CA ASP A 133 13.45 -1.19 4.27
C ASP A 133 14.70 -0.31 4.47
N SER A 134 15.87 -0.87 4.18
CA SER A 134 17.17 -0.18 4.28
C SER A 134 17.52 0.71 3.06
N GLU A 135 16.63 0.85 2.10
CA GLU A 135 16.81 1.80 1.01
C GLU A 135 16.95 3.22 1.58
N LEU A 136 17.81 4.06 1.00
CA LEU A 136 18.14 5.38 1.51
C LEU A 136 18.63 5.39 2.99
N GLY A 137 19.33 4.33 3.39
CA GLY A 137 19.82 4.14 4.76
C GLY A 137 18.78 3.59 5.74
N ASN A 138 17.62 4.22 5.81
CA ASN A 138 16.40 3.82 6.52
C ASN A 138 15.21 4.45 5.78
N TYR A 139 14.25 3.63 5.35
CA TYR A 139 13.13 4.14 4.56
C TYR A 139 11.80 4.14 5.32
N ASP A 140 11.84 4.47 6.60
CA ASP A 140 10.65 4.72 7.43
C ASP A 140 9.81 5.86 6.85
N TYR A 141 10.38 7.04 6.77
CA TYR A 141 9.70 8.21 6.23
C TYR A 141 9.35 8.07 4.74
N LEU A 142 8.05 8.18 4.40
CA LEU A 142 7.59 8.23 3.01
C LEU A 142 7.10 9.63 2.62
N MET A 143 6.12 10.18 3.34
CA MET A 143 5.50 11.49 3.07
C MET A 143 4.64 11.98 4.23
N ASN A 144 4.29 13.27 4.22
CA ASN A 144 3.40 13.93 5.20
C ASN A 144 3.88 13.76 6.65
N ALA A 145 2.97 13.46 7.59
CA ALA A 145 3.32 13.13 8.97
C ALA A 145 3.43 11.62 9.12
N ASP A 146 4.65 11.14 9.28
CA ASP A 146 5.00 9.72 9.38
C ASP A 146 4.64 9.16 10.75
N ILE A 147 3.94 8.04 10.78
CA ILE A 147 3.38 7.49 12.02
C ILE A 147 4.42 6.64 12.74
N ASP A 148 4.71 6.97 14.01
CA ASP A 148 5.60 6.24 14.91
C ASP A 148 4.96 4.92 15.39
N PHE A 149 5.29 3.80 14.74
CA PHE A 149 4.83 2.47 15.15
C PHE A 149 5.64 1.84 16.29
N SER A 150 6.66 2.51 16.79
CA SER A 150 7.29 2.18 18.06
C SER A 150 6.48 2.70 19.26
N HIS A 151 5.59 3.69 19.06
CA HIS A 151 4.75 4.26 20.12
C HIS A 151 3.58 3.34 20.50
N PRO A 152 3.46 2.88 21.75
CA PRO A 152 2.44 1.89 22.15
C PRO A 152 1.00 2.35 21.91
N GLU A 153 0.69 3.63 22.16
CA GLU A 153 -0.67 4.17 21.97
C GLU A 153 -1.08 4.21 20.51
N VAL A 154 -0.11 4.44 19.61
CA VAL A 154 -0.33 4.39 18.15
C VAL A 154 -0.68 2.97 17.73
N ARG A 155 0.10 1.98 18.16
CA ARG A 155 -0.14 0.56 17.86
C ARG A 155 -1.54 0.13 18.32
N GLU A 156 -1.89 0.46 19.57
CA GLU A 156 -3.21 0.15 20.12
C GLU A 156 -4.36 0.79 19.32
N GLU A 157 -4.22 2.08 18.99
CA GLU A 157 -5.23 2.82 18.23
C GLU A 157 -5.45 2.23 16.83
N VAL A 158 -4.37 1.92 16.11
CA VAL A 158 -4.45 1.37 14.75
C VAL A 158 -4.98 -0.06 14.76
N ILE A 159 -4.59 -0.90 15.71
CA ILE A 159 -5.15 -2.25 15.90
C ILE A 159 -6.66 -2.18 16.21
N ARG A 160 -7.06 -1.25 17.08
CA ARG A 160 -8.47 -1.03 17.40
C ARG A 160 -9.28 -0.59 16.18
N TRP A 161 -8.72 0.31 15.37
CA TRP A 161 -9.30 0.70 14.09
C TRP A 161 -9.45 -0.51 13.15
N GLY A 162 -8.41 -1.32 12.99
CA GLY A 162 -8.46 -2.50 12.12
C GLY A 162 -9.60 -3.45 12.48
N LYS A 163 -9.76 -3.73 13.79
CA LYS A 163 -10.88 -4.54 14.27
C LYS A 163 -12.26 -3.87 14.04
N TRP A 164 -12.34 -2.57 14.25
CA TRP A 164 -13.57 -1.82 14.03
C TRP A 164 -13.99 -1.83 12.56
N VAL A 165 -13.08 -1.51 11.64
CA VAL A 165 -13.43 -1.38 10.22
C VAL A 165 -13.84 -2.70 9.60
N VAL A 166 -13.22 -3.81 10.00
CA VAL A 166 -13.67 -5.16 9.58
C VAL A 166 -15.07 -5.47 10.08
N ASN A 167 -15.35 -5.15 11.35
CA ASN A 167 -16.70 -5.35 11.90
C ASN A 167 -17.74 -4.45 11.25
N GLU A 168 -17.38 -3.19 10.99
CA GLU A 168 -18.28 -2.17 10.45
C GLU A 168 -18.65 -2.45 8.99
N LEU A 169 -17.68 -2.80 8.17
CA LEU A 169 -17.85 -2.99 6.73
C LEU A 169 -18.07 -4.45 6.32
N LYS A 170 -17.76 -5.41 7.20
CA LYS A 170 -17.78 -6.86 6.87
C LYS A 170 -16.86 -7.21 5.70
N ILE A 171 -15.72 -6.53 5.58
CA ILE A 171 -14.70 -6.83 4.58
C ILE A 171 -13.99 -8.16 4.86
N ASP A 172 -13.38 -8.72 3.82
CA ASP A 172 -12.76 -10.06 3.83
C ASP A 172 -11.24 -10.01 3.93
N GLY A 173 -10.66 -8.83 3.79
CA GLY A 173 -9.21 -8.66 3.83
C GLY A 173 -8.75 -7.21 3.72
N PHE A 174 -7.42 -7.05 3.73
CA PHE A 174 -6.73 -5.78 3.50
C PHE A 174 -5.78 -5.87 2.31
N ARG A 175 -5.69 -4.78 1.55
CA ARG A 175 -4.48 -4.41 0.83
C ARG A 175 -3.74 -3.44 1.74
N MET A 176 -2.53 -3.82 2.16
CA MET A 176 -1.68 -3.01 3.04
C MET A 176 -0.78 -2.13 2.19
N ASP A 177 -1.02 -0.82 2.24
CA ASP A 177 -0.26 0.19 1.49
C ASP A 177 1.14 0.36 2.05
N ALA A 178 2.13 0.54 1.17
CA ALA A 178 3.47 1.02 1.49
C ALA A 178 4.16 0.28 2.66
N VAL A 179 4.00 -1.05 2.76
CA VAL A 179 4.46 -1.83 3.93
C VAL A 179 5.97 -1.84 4.13
N LYS A 180 6.77 -1.49 3.13
CA LYS A 180 8.23 -1.39 3.28
C LYS A 180 8.67 -0.22 4.18
N HIS A 181 7.77 0.74 4.40
CA HIS A 181 7.97 1.92 5.24
C HIS A 181 7.37 1.76 6.64
N ILE A 182 6.72 0.65 6.93
CA ILE A 182 6.08 0.37 8.22
C ILE A 182 6.84 -0.75 8.90
N LYS A 183 7.13 -0.58 10.18
CA LYS A 183 7.76 -1.60 11.02
C LYS A 183 7.13 -2.97 10.82
N ASP A 184 7.90 -3.95 10.34
CA ASP A 184 7.43 -5.30 10.00
C ASP A 184 6.80 -6.02 11.20
N GLU A 185 7.37 -5.87 12.39
CA GLU A 185 6.81 -6.39 13.65
C GLU A 185 5.39 -5.87 13.91
N PHE A 186 5.13 -4.58 13.61
CA PHE A 186 3.79 -4.01 13.78
C PHE A 186 2.80 -4.62 12.79
N ILE A 187 3.16 -4.79 11.53
CA ILE A 187 2.30 -5.43 10.52
C ILE A 187 1.97 -6.87 10.95
N ALA A 188 2.96 -7.62 11.45
CA ALA A 188 2.75 -8.97 11.96
C ALA A 188 1.79 -9.00 13.16
N GLU A 189 1.94 -8.07 14.10
CA GLU A 189 1.04 -7.91 15.25
C GLU A 189 -0.38 -7.52 14.81
N PHE A 190 -0.51 -6.49 13.98
CA PHE A 190 -1.79 -5.99 13.48
C PHE A 190 -2.61 -7.11 12.84
N LEU A 191 -2.01 -7.85 11.89
CA LEU A 191 -2.70 -8.96 11.21
C LEU A 191 -3.04 -10.10 12.16
N THR A 192 -2.16 -10.42 13.12
CA THR A 192 -2.43 -11.41 14.17
C THR A 192 -3.65 -11.01 15.00
N GLN A 193 -3.73 -9.76 15.42
CA GLN A 193 -4.83 -9.24 16.25
C GLN A 193 -6.16 -9.17 15.48
N VAL A 194 -6.12 -8.85 14.20
CA VAL A 194 -7.32 -8.85 13.33
C VAL A 194 -7.80 -10.28 13.13
N ARG A 195 -6.91 -11.23 12.79
CA ARG A 195 -7.27 -12.64 12.60
C ARG A 195 -7.77 -13.31 13.87
N ALA A 196 -7.22 -12.98 15.02
CA ALA A 196 -7.73 -13.45 16.30
C ALA A 196 -9.20 -13.05 16.54
N ALA A 197 -9.63 -11.92 15.98
CA ALA A 197 -11.01 -11.43 16.10
C ALA A 197 -11.95 -11.96 15.01
N TYR A 198 -11.47 -12.17 13.79
CA TYR A 198 -12.30 -12.46 12.61
C TYR A 198 -11.98 -13.77 11.90
N GLY A 199 -10.96 -14.49 12.32
CA GLY A 199 -10.55 -15.81 11.82
C GLY A 199 -9.36 -15.77 10.88
N GLU A 200 -8.66 -16.90 10.82
CA GLU A 200 -7.41 -17.09 10.05
C GLU A 200 -7.57 -16.90 8.53
N LYS A 201 -8.79 -16.97 8.02
CA LYS A 201 -9.07 -16.77 6.59
C LYS A 201 -9.13 -15.32 6.16
N PHE A 202 -9.02 -14.37 7.10
CA PHE A 202 -8.98 -12.95 6.76
C PHE A 202 -7.72 -12.67 5.93
N TYR A 203 -7.92 -12.25 4.68
CA TYR A 203 -6.85 -12.13 3.69
C TYR A 203 -6.02 -10.86 3.88
N SER A 204 -4.77 -10.89 3.46
CA SER A 204 -3.93 -9.69 3.37
C SER A 204 -2.95 -9.80 2.21
N VAL A 205 -2.76 -8.69 1.49
CA VAL A 205 -1.70 -8.50 0.51
C VAL A 205 -1.00 -7.16 0.77
N GLY A 206 0.32 -7.16 0.83
CA GLY A 206 1.16 -5.98 1.07
C GLY A 206 1.77 -5.43 -0.21
N GLU A 207 1.83 -4.10 -0.28
CA GLU A 207 2.61 -3.40 -1.29
C GLU A 207 4.01 -3.10 -0.76
N TYR A 208 4.97 -3.94 -1.12
CA TYR A 208 6.39 -3.71 -0.85
C TYR A 208 7.08 -3.34 -2.18
N TRP A 209 7.12 -2.05 -2.49
CA TRP A 209 7.60 -1.58 -3.79
C TRP A 209 9.13 -1.55 -3.87
N ARG A 210 9.72 -2.72 -4.14
CA ARG A 210 11.15 -2.89 -4.34
C ARG A 210 11.43 -4.05 -5.28
N ASN A 211 12.26 -3.83 -6.31
CA ASN A 211 12.71 -4.90 -7.22
C ASN A 211 13.95 -5.60 -6.66
N ASP A 212 13.78 -6.31 -5.55
CA ASP A 212 14.84 -7.06 -4.87
C ASP A 212 14.20 -8.26 -4.16
N LEU A 213 14.32 -9.44 -4.78
CA LEU A 213 13.69 -10.67 -4.29
C LEU A 213 14.11 -11.05 -2.87
N GLU A 214 15.40 -10.85 -2.52
CA GLU A 214 15.89 -11.21 -1.19
C GLU A 214 15.26 -10.31 -0.11
N LYS A 215 15.05 -9.03 -0.41
CA LYS A 215 14.34 -8.12 0.50
C LYS A 215 12.86 -8.47 0.66
N LEU A 216 12.21 -8.87 -0.42
CA LEU A 216 10.82 -9.33 -0.36
C LEU A 216 10.68 -10.62 0.46
N LYS A 217 11.63 -11.55 0.32
CA LYS A 217 11.67 -12.80 1.12
C LYS A 217 11.97 -12.51 2.59
N GLU A 218 12.96 -11.65 2.87
CA GLU A 218 13.27 -11.21 4.23
C GLU A 218 12.03 -10.62 4.92
N TYR A 219 11.30 -9.77 4.22
CA TYR A 219 10.06 -9.22 4.75
C TYR A 219 8.98 -10.29 5.02
N LEU A 220 8.75 -11.22 4.08
CA LEU A 220 7.82 -12.34 4.29
C LEU A 220 8.19 -13.17 5.52
N ASP A 221 9.49 -13.46 5.71
CA ASP A 221 9.98 -14.16 6.90
C ASP A 221 9.73 -13.35 8.18
N ASN A 222 10.04 -12.05 8.18
CA ASN A 222 9.86 -11.16 9.33
C ASN A 222 8.41 -11.03 9.77
N VAL A 223 7.47 -10.91 8.82
CA VAL A 223 6.04 -10.87 9.14
C VAL A 223 5.43 -12.27 9.37
N GLY A 224 6.26 -13.34 9.29
CA GLY A 224 5.84 -14.72 9.51
C GLY A 224 4.79 -15.19 8.51
N TYR A 225 4.92 -14.82 7.24
CA TYR A 225 4.00 -15.17 6.14
C TYR A 225 2.53 -14.80 6.42
N LYS A 226 2.31 -13.70 7.16
CA LYS A 226 0.97 -13.23 7.48
C LYS A 226 0.32 -12.40 6.38
N THR A 227 1.08 -12.01 5.37
CA THR A 227 0.58 -11.27 4.21
C THR A 227 1.26 -11.80 2.95
N ASP A 228 0.51 -11.88 1.87
CA ASP A 228 1.08 -12.05 0.54
C ASP A 228 1.69 -10.73 0.08
N LEU A 229 2.48 -10.74 -0.97
CA LEU A 229 3.02 -9.51 -1.57
C LEU A 229 2.66 -9.40 -3.05
N PHE A 230 2.48 -8.19 -3.52
CA PHE A 230 2.51 -7.90 -4.94
C PHE A 230 3.90 -8.21 -5.51
N ASP A 231 3.93 -9.00 -6.59
CA ASP A 231 5.20 -9.44 -7.22
C ASP A 231 5.79 -8.30 -8.09
N VAL A 232 6.46 -7.38 -7.43
CA VAL A 232 7.11 -6.22 -8.06
C VAL A 232 8.24 -6.67 -8.99
N GLY A 233 8.93 -7.79 -8.69
CA GLY A 233 9.94 -8.37 -9.56
C GLY A 233 9.36 -8.75 -10.92
N LEU A 234 8.24 -9.47 -10.95
CA LEU A 234 7.56 -9.83 -12.20
C LEU A 234 7.05 -8.60 -12.96
N HIS A 235 6.50 -7.61 -12.26
CA HIS A 235 6.09 -6.34 -12.88
C HIS A 235 7.27 -5.69 -13.63
N PHE A 236 8.44 -5.55 -12.98
CA PHE A 236 9.62 -4.95 -13.62
C PHE A 236 10.18 -5.80 -14.76
N ASN A 237 10.14 -7.13 -14.66
CA ASN A 237 10.51 -7.99 -15.77
C ASN A 237 9.60 -7.77 -16.99
N MET A 238 8.27 -7.63 -16.78
CA MET A 238 7.32 -7.31 -17.83
C MET A 238 7.52 -5.88 -18.38
N TYR A 239 7.82 -4.92 -17.51
CA TYR A 239 8.17 -3.56 -17.91
C TYR A 239 9.40 -3.56 -18.82
N ASP A 240 10.48 -4.23 -18.43
CA ASP A 240 11.70 -4.36 -19.19
C ASP A 240 11.46 -5.07 -20.54
N ALA A 241 10.69 -6.15 -20.54
CA ALA A 241 10.31 -6.85 -21.76
C ALA A 241 9.57 -5.92 -22.73
N SER A 242 8.65 -5.08 -22.21
CA SER A 242 7.91 -4.12 -23.01
C SER A 242 8.81 -3.05 -23.64
N LYS A 243 9.84 -2.59 -22.94
CA LYS A 243 10.80 -1.56 -23.39
C LYS A 243 11.86 -2.13 -24.32
N LYS A 244 12.47 -3.26 -23.96
CA LYS A 244 13.55 -3.92 -24.73
C LYS A 244 13.02 -4.64 -25.99
N LYS A 245 11.77 -5.01 -26.03
CA LYS A 245 11.09 -5.65 -27.18
C LYS A 245 11.83 -6.94 -27.61
N LYS A 246 12.25 -7.02 -28.89
CA LYS A 246 12.97 -8.18 -29.45
C LYS A 246 14.33 -8.47 -28.78
N ASP A 247 14.85 -7.54 -28.03
CA ASP A 247 16.15 -7.67 -27.37
C ASP A 247 15.98 -8.19 -25.91
N TYR A 248 14.74 -8.45 -25.46
CA TYR A 248 14.46 -9.11 -24.17
C TYR A 248 14.36 -10.62 -24.37
N ASP A 249 15.02 -11.38 -23.49
CA ASP A 249 14.94 -12.83 -23.45
C ASP A 249 13.76 -13.27 -22.56
N LEU A 250 12.69 -13.79 -23.15
CA LEU A 250 11.49 -14.21 -22.41
C LEU A 250 11.75 -15.36 -21.43
N ARG A 251 12.88 -16.08 -21.53
CA ARG A 251 13.26 -17.10 -20.54
C ARG A 251 13.50 -16.48 -19.17
N GLU A 252 13.87 -15.21 -19.12
CA GLU A 252 14.15 -14.44 -17.91
C GLU A 252 12.89 -13.87 -17.25
N ILE A 253 11.69 -14.04 -17.84
CA ILE A 253 10.47 -13.34 -17.39
C ILE A 253 10.08 -13.63 -15.94
N PHE A 254 10.41 -14.83 -15.44
CA PHE A 254 10.16 -15.24 -14.06
C PHE A 254 11.41 -15.21 -13.16
N GLU A 255 12.57 -14.81 -13.67
CA GLU A 255 13.79 -14.74 -12.86
C GLU A 255 13.65 -13.66 -11.78
N HIS A 256 14.15 -13.97 -10.59
CA HIS A 256 14.13 -13.05 -9.41
C HIS A 256 12.74 -12.56 -9.04
N THR A 257 11.73 -13.40 -9.15
CA THR A 257 10.33 -13.07 -8.84
C THR A 257 9.80 -13.88 -7.65
N ILE A 258 8.86 -13.31 -6.90
CA ILE A 258 8.20 -14.04 -5.80
C ILE A 258 7.46 -15.25 -6.37
N VAL A 259 6.76 -15.10 -7.49
CA VAL A 259 5.96 -16.18 -8.09
C VAL A 259 6.81 -17.41 -8.50
N ALA A 260 8.08 -17.23 -8.81
CA ALA A 260 8.98 -18.35 -9.11
C ALA A 260 9.34 -19.14 -7.87
N GLU A 261 9.67 -18.49 -6.76
CA GLU A 261 10.20 -19.10 -5.54
C GLU A 261 9.14 -19.35 -4.46
N ASN A 262 8.23 -18.39 -4.25
CA ASN A 262 7.17 -18.42 -3.24
C ASN A 262 5.79 -18.19 -3.89
N PRO A 263 5.33 -19.09 -4.77
CA PRO A 263 4.11 -18.86 -5.56
C PRO A 263 2.83 -18.72 -4.74
N MET A 264 2.82 -19.20 -3.50
CA MET A 264 1.64 -19.11 -2.63
C MET A 264 1.48 -17.70 -2.00
N GLU A 265 2.57 -16.96 -1.92
CA GLU A 265 2.61 -15.59 -1.37
C GLU A 265 2.67 -14.52 -2.46
N ALA A 266 2.59 -14.92 -3.74
CA ALA A 266 2.75 -14.04 -4.88
C ALA A 266 1.42 -13.55 -5.43
N VAL A 267 1.14 -12.27 -5.36
CA VAL A 267 0.07 -11.60 -6.11
C VAL A 267 0.67 -10.97 -7.36
N THR A 268 0.49 -11.62 -8.50
CA THR A 268 1.03 -11.16 -9.78
C THR A 268 0.15 -10.06 -10.38
N PHE A 269 0.75 -9.02 -10.95
CA PHE A 269 0.03 -7.89 -11.53
C PHE A 269 0.79 -7.33 -12.75
N VAL A 270 0.07 -6.63 -13.64
CA VAL A 270 0.65 -5.98 -14.82
C VAL A 270 0.96 -4.52 -14.48
N ASP A 271 -0.04 -3.71 -14.31
CA ASP A 271 0.05 -2.33 -13.87
C ASP A 271 -0.82 -2.10 -12.62
N ASN A 272 -0.65 -0.97 -11.96
CA ASN A 272 -1.49 -0.52 -10.86
C ASN A 272 -1.80 0.99 -10.97
N HIS A 273 -2.45 1.58 -9.96
CA HIS A 273 -2.82 3.00 -9.96
C HIS A 273 -1.62 3.96 -9.83
N ALA A 274 -0.45 3.46 -9.43
CA ALA A 274 0.76 4.26 -9.20
C ALA A 274 1.84 4.05 -10.28
N SER A 275 1.68 3.08 -11.21
CA SER A 275 2.60 2.82 -12.31
C SER A 275 2.42 3.70 -13.57
N PRO A 276 1.25 4.35 -13.86
CA PRO A 276 1.09 5.13 -15.07
C PRO A 276 2.08 6.29 -15.18
N LYS A 277 2.29 6.74 -16.41
CA LYS A 277 3.20 7.86 -16.71
C LYS A 277 2.84 9.11 -15.91
N GLY A 278 3.84 9.71 -15.26
CA GLY A 278 3.70 10.90 -14.43
C GLY A 278 3.24 10.62 -12.99
N SER A 279 3.04 9.37 -12.61
CA SER A 279 2.77 8.98 -11.23
C SER A 279 4.05 8.70 -10.43
N ALA A 280 3.92 8.52 -9.11
CA ALA A 280 5.06 8.42 -8.19
C ALA A 280 5.95 7.20 -8.47
N LEU A 281 5.38 6.10 -8.93
CA LEU A 281 6.07 4.84 -9.23
C LEU A 281 6.06 4.54 -10.73
N GLU A 282 6.23 5.58 -11.56
CA GLU A 282 6.16 5.47 -13.03
C GLU A 282 6.96 4.27 -13.57
N SER A 283 6.23 3.26 -14.00
CA SER A 283 6.76 2.02 -14.58
C SER A 283 5.75 1.37 -15.51
N GLU A 284 4.99 2.19 -16.25
CA GLU A 284 3.93 1.77 -17.15
C GLU A 284 4.43 0.81 -18.23
N ILE A 285 3.79 -0.35 -18.32
CA ILE A 285 4.06 -1.34 -19.36
C ILE A 285 3.55 -0.82 -20.71
N GLU A 286 4.40 -0.93 -21.73
CA GLU A 286 4.03 -0.48 -23.09
C GLU A 286 2.77 -1.18 -23.59
N SER A 287 1.82 -0.40 -24.14
CA SER A 287 0.49 -0.87 -24.55
C SER A 287 0.51 -2.12 -25.43
N TRP A 288 1.52 -2.26 -26.30
CA TRP A 288 1.65 -3.44 -27.18
C TRP A 288 1.89 -4.74 -26.38
N PHE A 289 2.50 -4.65 -25.19
CA PHE A 289 2.84 -5.82 -24.36
C PHE A 289 1.76 -6.17 -23.34
N ILE A 290 0.84 -5.27 -23.00
CA ILE A 290 -0.26 -5.50 -22.05
C ILE A 290 -1.00 -6.82 -22.29
N PRO A 291 -1.43 -7.18 -23.53
CA PRO A 291 -2.07 -8.48 -23.76
C PRO A 291 -1.18 -9.68 -23.43
N HIS A 292 0.12 -9.59 -23.68
CA HIS A 292 1.09 -10.65 -23.37
C HIS A 292 1.32 -10.75 -21.86
N ALA A 293 1.46 -9.62 -21.17
CA ALA A 293 1.60 -9.56 -19.74
C ALA A 293 0.39 -10.19 -19.01
N TYR A 294 -0.83 -9.85 -19.44
CA TYR A 294 -2.02 -10.51 -18.89
C TYR A 294 -2.12 -11.99 -19.25
N ALA A 295 -1.63 -12.42 -20.43
CA ALA A 295 -1.57 -13.84 -20.74
C ALA A 295 -0.61 -14.57 -19.80
N ILE A 296 0.54 -13.99 -19.49
CA ILE A 296 1.53 -14.53 -18.56
C ILE A 296 0.90 -14.75 -17.18
N ILE A 297 0.27 -13.73 -16.57
CA ILE A 297 -0.26 -13.84 -15.21
C ILE A 297 -1.59 -14.59 -15.13
N LEU A 298 -2.49 -14.43 -16.09
CA LEU A 298 -3.82 -15.04 -16.06
C LEU A 298 -3.81 -16.53 -16.43
N LEU A 299 -2.87 -16.96 -17.24
CA LEU A 299 -2.79 -18.36 -17.69
C LEU A 299 -1.74 -19.17 -16.92
N SER A 300 -0.96 -18.54 -16.03
CA SER A 300 -0.05 -19.24 -15.12
C SER A 300 -0.81 -20.05 -14.06
N GLU A 301 -0.28 -21.24 -13.72
CA GLU A 301 -0.74 -22.05 -12.59
C GLU A 301 -0.29 -21.49 -11.24
N LYS A 302 0.77 -20.65 -11.24
CA LYS A 302 1.41 -20.10 -10.06
C LYS A 302 0.96 -18.65 -9.80
N GLY A 303 0.88 -18.29 -8.53
CA GLY A 303 0.52 -16.95 -8.08
C GLY A 303 -0.98 -16.61 -8.23
N TYR A 304 -1.36 -15.49 -7.66
CA TYR A 304 -2.72 -14.96 -7.67
C TYR A 304 -2.77 -13.71 -8.57
N PRO A 305 -3.34 -13.79 -9.79
CA PRO A 305 -3.32 -12.65 -10.71
C PRO A 305 -4.27 -11.54 -10.25
N CYS A 306 -3.75 -10.32 -10.21
CA CYS A 306 -4.48 -9.09 -9.96
C CYS A 306 -4.65 -8.30 -11.26
N LEU A 307 -5.90 -7.98 -11.60
CA LEU A 307 -6.25 -7.19 -12.76
C LEU A 307 -6.39 -5.72 -12.39
N PHE A 308 -5.64 -4.84 -13.06
CA PHE A 308 -5.81 -3.41 -12.88
C PHE A 308 -7.06 -2.90 -13.60
N TYR A 309 -7.92 -2.19 -12.88
CA TYR A 309 -9.14 -1.60 -13.41
C TYR A 309 -8.87 -0.71 -14.64
N GLY A 310 -7.77 0.07 -14.60
CA GLY A 310 -7.38 0.97 -15.68
C GLY A 310 -7.06 0.25 -16.99
N ASP A 311 -6.43 -0.93 -16.91
CA ASP A 311 -6.12 -1.74 -18.10
C ASP A 311 -7.36 -2.37 -18.73
N TYR A 312 -8.38 -2.60 -17.93
CA TYR A 312 -9.63 -3.19 -18.41
C TYR A 312 -10.60 -2.14 -18.95
N TYR A 313 -10.89 -1.11 -18.14
CA TYR A 313 -11.91 -0.10 -18.49
C TYR A 313 -11.34 1.19 -19.07
N GLY A 314 -10.10 1.55 -18.69
CA GLY A 314 -9.45 2.80 -19.00
C GLY A 314 -9.25 3.71 -17.78
N VAL A 315 -8.57 4.83 -17.99
CA VAL A 315 -8.24 5.83 -16.97
C VAL A 315 -8.80 7.19 -17.38
N GLY A 316 -9.56 7.85 -16.53
CA GLY A 316 -10.26 9.08 -16.83
C GLY A 316 -11.23 8.90 -17.98
N ASP A 317 -11.15 9.76 -19.00
CA ASP A 317 -12.00 9.68 -20.20
C ASP A 317 -11.46 8.73 -21.29
N ASN A 318 -10.26 8.17 -21.08
CA ASN A 318 -9.61 7.30 -22.05
C ASN A 318 -10.00 5.83 -21.80
N LYS A 319 -10.75 5.26 -22.74
CA LYS A 319 -11.09 3.83 -22.69
C LYS A 319 -9.87 2.96 -22.98
N SER A 320 -9.74 1.87 -22.26
CA SER A 320 -8.70 0.89 -22.55
C SER A 320 -8.93 0.21 -23.90
N PRO A 321 -7.89 0.04 -24.72
CA PRO A 321 -7.97 -0.77 -25.93
C PRO A 321 -7.88 -2.27 -25.63
N HIS A 322 -7.62 -2.69 -24.39
CA HIS A 322 -7.25 -4.05 -23.99
C HIS A 322 -8.40 -4.86 -23.38
N GLY A 323 -9.48 -4.22 -22.93
CA GLY A 323 -10.59 -4.90 -22.23
C GLY A 323 -11.11 -6.14 -22.96
N TRP A 324 -11.23 -6.09 -24.31
CA TRP A 324 -11.71 -7.21 -25.10
C TRP A 324 -10.80 -8.45 -25.11
N VAL A 325 -9.47 -8.26 -25.04
CA VAL A 325 -8.52 -9.39 -24.97
C VAL A 325 -8.44 -9.92 -23.55
N ILE A 326 -8.49 -9.05 -22.56
CA ILE A 326 -8.52 -9.44 -21.14
C ILE A 326 -9.78 -10.29 -20.85
N ASP A 327 -10.94 -9.93 -21.39
CA ASP A 327 -12.16 -10.76 -21.31
C ASP A 327 -11.94 -12.19 -21.81
N LYS A 328 -11.25 -12.33 -22.94
CA LYS A 328 -10.96 -13.66 -23.51
C LYS A 328 -9.98 -14.43 -22.63
N LEU A 329 -8.97 -13.77 -22.09
CA LEU A 329 -8.02 -14.41 -21.17
C LEU A 329 -8.69 -14.86 -19.88
N LEU A 330 -9.56 -14.04 -19.30
CA LEU A 330 -10.38 -14.40 -18.13
C LEU A 330 -11.30 -15.59 -18.43
N TYR A 331 -11.92 -15.63 -19.63
CA TYR A 331 -12.71 -16.77 -20.05
C TYR A 331 -11.86 -18.05 -20.14
N VAL A 332 -10.68 -17.97 -20.75
CA VAL A 332 -9.75 -19.11 -20.88
C VAL A 332 -9.28 -19.56 -19.49
N ARG A 333 -8.87 -18.63 -18.61
CA ARG A 333 -8.50 -18.96 -17.23
C ARG A 333 -9.60 -19.74 -16.52
N ARG A 334 -10.84 -19.26 -16.61
CA ARG A 334 -11.97 -19.87 -15.90
C ARG A 334 -12.37 -21.24 -16.43
N ASN A 335 -12.25 -21.46 -17.74
CA ASN A 335 -12.85 -22.63 -18.39
C ASN A 335 -11.83 -23.63 -18.95
N ASN A 336 -10.57 -23.22 -19.18
CA ASN A 336 -9.60 -24.02 -19.93
C ASN A 336 -8.22 -24.12 -19.27
N ALA A 337 -7.78 -23.13 -18.50
CA ALA A 337 -6.46 -23.10 -17.89
C ALA A 337 -6.46 -23.89 -16.56
N TYR A 338 -6.39 -25.22 -16.68
CA TYR A 338 -6.30 -26.15 -15.55
C TYR A 338 -5.46 -27.37 -15.96
N GLY A 339 -4.90 -28.05 -14.95
CA GLY A 339 -3.96 -29.16 -15.15
C GLY A 339 -2.51 -28.70 -15.10
N GLU A 340 -1.60 -29.64 -15.32
CA GLU A 340 -0.16 -29.36 -15.33
C GLU A 340 0.21 -28.40 -16.45
N GLN A 341 0.94 -27.33 -16.09
CA GLN A 341 1.43 -26.35 -17.06
C GLN A 341 2.78 -26.79 -17.63
N ILE A 342 2.91 -26.76 -18.95
CA ILE A 342 4.17 -26.94 -19.66
C ILE A 342 4.66 -25.58 -20.13
N ASN A 343 5.82 -25.15 -19.64
CA ASN A 343 6.44 -23.90 -20.05
C ASN A 343 7.30 -24.09 -21.29
N TYR A 344 7.09 -23.26 -22.31
CA TYR A 344 7.84 -23.26 -23.56
C TYR A 344 8.69 -21.98 -23.74
N PHE A 345 8.95 -21.26 -22.67
CA PHE A 345 9.88 -20.11 -22.71
C PHE A 345 11.36 -20.53 -22.79
N ASP A 346 11.67 -21.79 -22.53
CA ASP A 346 13.03 -22.37 -22.58
C ASP A 346 13.54 -22.57 -24.04
#